data_6bb13db1070bbdf7e350a65cc0b21ce4
#
_entry.id   6bb13db1070bbdf7e350a65cc0b21ce4
#
_cell.length_a   1.000
_cell.length_b   1.000
_cell.length_c   1.000
_cell.angle_alpha   90.00
_cell.angle_beta   90.00
_cell.angle_gamma   90.00
#
_symmetry.space_group_name_H-M   'P 1'
#
loop_
_entity.id
_entity.type
_entity.pdbx_description
1 polymer ?
#
loop_
_entity_poly.entity_id
_entity_poly.type
_entity_poly.pdbx_seq_one_letter_code
_entity_poly.pdbx_strand_id
1 'polypeptide(L)'
;MSITDVKLFSNEAFRDERGELWTIWNEKEFEPKLKFNHDKIVVSKKNVLRGIHGDSKSWKLITCLSGEIRLVVVDPKHYNICLFY
;
A
#
# COMPACT_ATOMS: atom_id res chain seq x y z
N MET A 1 -9.85 7.13 -10.46
CA MET A 1 -9.19 7.43 -9.16
C MET A 1 -8.44 8.74 -9.27
N SER A 2 -8.64 9.61 -8.34
CA SER A 2 -7.88 10.85 -8.21
C SER A 2 -6.74 10.65 -7.22
N ILE A 3 -5.73 11.51 -7.26
CA ILE A 3 -4.62 11.46 -6.31
C ILE A 3 -5.11 11.70 -4.86
N THR A 4 -6.23 12.40 -4.70
CA THR A 4 -6.85 12.62 -3.40
C THR A 4 -7.48 11.36 -2.81
N ASP A 5 -7.65 10.33 -3.61
CA ASP A 5 -8.17 9.03 -3.16
C ASP A 5 -7.08 8.13 -2.57
N VAL A 6 -5.85 8.57 -2.64
CA VAL A 6 -4.73 7.85 -2.01
C VAL A 6 -4.77 8.11 -0.51
N LYS A 7 -4.78 7.03 0.27
CA LYS A 7 -4.80 7.09 1.73
C LYS A 7 -3.54 6.42 2.27
N LEU A 8 -2.94 7.05 3.25
CA LEU A 8 -1.78 6.51 3.94
C LEU A 8 -2.18 6.13 5.36
N PHE A 9 -1.91 4.89 5.72
CA PHE A 9 -2.20 4.36 7.05
C PHE A 9 -0.90 4.06 7.78
N SER A 10 -0.85 4.44 9.04
CA SER A 10 0.27 4.09 9.92
C SER A 10 -0.23 3.16 11.00
N ASN A 11 0.49 2.07 11.21
CA ASN A 11 0.19 1.11 12.25
C ASN A 11 1.30 1.07 13.28
N GLU A 12 0.92 1.00 14.55
CA GLU A 12 1.88 0.81 15.62
C GLU A 12 2.13 -0.69 15.83
N ALA A 13 3.40 -1.04 15.96
CA ALA A 13 3.76 -2.38 16.33
C ALA A 13 3.60 -2.60 17.82
N PHE A 14 3.00 -3.72 18.19
CA PHE A 14 3.00 -4.20 19.57
C PHE A 14 4.26 -5.02 19.80
N ARG A 15 5.06 -4.64 20.78
CA ARG A 15 6.36 -5.25 21.04
C ARG A 15 6.42 -5.83 22.44
N ASP A 16 6.99 -7.03 22.55
CA ASP A 16 7.32 -7.67 23.81
C ASP A 16 8.58 -8.51 23.64
N GLU A 17 8.94 -9.32 24.65
CA GLU A 17 10.13 -10.14 24.59
C GLU A 17 10.09 -11.23 23.50
N ARG A 18 8.92 -11.52 22.94
CA ARG A 18 8.76 -12.50 21.85
C ARG A 18 8.98 -11.90 20.47
N GLY A 19 8.91 -10.56 20.34
CA GLY A 19 9.06 -9.88 19.08
C GLY A 19 8.02 -8.80 18.86
N GLU A 20 7.56 -8.66 17.63
CA GLU A 20 6.65 -7.60 17.24
C GLU A 20 5.42 -8.15 16.51
N LEU A 21 4.31 -7.46 16.71
CA LEU A 21 3.05 -7.76 16.03
C LEU A 21 2.39 -6.46 15.60
N TRP A 22 1.92 -6.40 14.37
CA TRP A 22 1.11 -5.27 13.92
C TRP A 22 0.06 -5.74 12.92
N THR A 23 -1.04 -4.97 12.85
CA THR A 23 -2.12 -5.24 11.94
C THR A 23 -1.86 -4.57 10.60
N ILE A 24 -1.87 -5.33 9.53
CA ILE A 24 -1.69 -4.80 8.18
C ILE A 24 -2.99 -4.16 7.70
N TRP A 25 -4.11 -4.81 7.94
CA TRP A 25 -5.41 -4.32 7.53
C TRP A 25 -6.52 -4.88 8.42
N ASN A 26 -7.50 -4.01 8.70
CA ASN A 26 -8.68 -4.37 9.45
C ASN A 26 -9.84 -3.53 8.92
N GLU A 27 -10.90 -4.16 8.45
CA GLU A 27 -12.03 -3.45 7.84
C GLU A 27 -12.75 -2.48 8.77
N LYS A 28 -12.61 -2.66 10.09
CA LYS A 28 -13.24 -1.79 11.08
C LYS A 28 -12.48 -0.50 11.33
N GLU A 29 -11.17 -0.52 11.13
CA GLU A 29 -10.28 0.59 11.48
C GLU A 29 -9.92 1.48 10.30
N PHE A 30 -10.05 0.97 9.08
CA PHE A 30 -9.63 1.68 7.89
C PHE A 30 -10.83 2.24 7.13
N GLU A 31 -10.70 3.49 6.71
CA GLU A 31 -11.62 4.15 5.82
C GLU A 31 -10.94 4.43 4.47
N PRO A 32 -11.64 4.30 3.33
CA PRO A 32 -13.02 3.85 3.21
C PRO A 32 -13.17 2.36 3.50
N LYS A 33 -14.40 1.95 3.86
CA LYS A 33 -14.70 0.54 4.12
C LYS A 33 -14.77 -0.23 2.82
N LEU A 34 -13.67 -0.80 2.45
CA LEU A 34 -13.52 -1.58 1.22
C LEU A 34 -13.39 -3.05 1.57
N LYS A 35 -13.91 -3.88 0.67
CA LYS A 35 -13.71 -5.32 0.77
C LYS A 35 -12.55 -5.71 -0.12
N PHE A 36 -11.51 -6.25 0.48
CA PHE A 36 -10.40 -6.84 -0.24
C PHE A 36 -10.58 -8.35 -0.29
N ASN A 37 -10.62 -8.89 -1.47
CA ASN A 37 -10.90 -10.32 -1.69
C ASN A 37 -9.76 -11.07 -2.35
N HIS A 38 -8.61 -10.44 -2.48
CA HIS A 38 -7.46 -11.04 -3.14
C HIS A 38 -6.17 -10.48 -2.53
N ASP A 39 -5.33 -11.38 -2.06
CA ASP A 39 -4.02 -11.04 -1.48
C ASP A 39 -2.90 -11.59 -2.35
N LYS A 40 -1.83 -10.83 -2.44
CA LYS A 40 -0.59 -11.27 -3.05
C LYS A 40 0.59 -10.88 -2.21
N ILE A 41 1.60 -11.72 -2.17
CA ILE A 41 2.92 -11.39 -1.66
C ILE A 41 3.87 -11.34 -2.85
N VAL A 42 4.63 -10.25 -2.93
CA VAL A 42 5.61 -10.06 -4.00
C VAL A 42 6.99 -9.93 -3.37
N VAL A 43 7.92 -10.70 -3.86
CA VAL A 43 9.32 -10.59 -3.46
C VAL A 43 10.08 -10.04 -4.67
N SER A 44 10.74 -8.91 -4.48
CA SER A 44 11.52 -8.26 -5.52
C SER A 44 12.99 -8.23 -5.16
N LYS A 45 13.81 -8.47 -6.15
CA LYS A 45 15.26 -8.29 -6.03
C LYS A 45 15.60 -6.81 -6.00
N LYS A 46 16.77 -6.47 -5.49
CA LYS A 46 17.27 -5.11 -5.49
C LYS A 46 17.29 -4.54 -6.92
N ASN A 47 16.94 -3.27 -7.05
CA ASN A 47 16.94 -2.52 -8.31
C ASN A 47 15.91 -2.99 -9.34
N VAL A 48 14.88 -3.70 -8.90
CA VAL A 48 13.77 -4.07 -9.79
C VAL A 48 12.76 -2.93 -9.85
N LEU A 49 12.39 -2.58 -11.07
CA LEU A 49 11.32 -1.65 -11.35
C LEU A 49 10.09 -2.43 -11.81
N ARG A 50 8.95 -2.18 -11.16
CA ARG A 50 7.66 -2.74 -11.56
C ARG A 50 6.69 -1.59 -11.84
N GLY A 51 5.94 -1.70 -12.92
CA GLY A 51 4.95 -0.71 -13.29
C GLY A 51 5.26 -0.06 -14.64
N ILE A 52 4.51 0.95 -15.01
CA ILE A 52 3.37 1.48 -14.23
C ILE A 52 2.14 0.63 -14.54
N HIS A 53 1.39 0.25 -13.51
CA HIS A 53 0.18 -0.56 -13.66
C HIS A 53 -0.98 0.11 -12.96
N GLY A 54 -2.16 -0.06 -13.51
CA GLY A 54 -3.36 0.44 -12.88
C GLY A 54 -4.60 0.01 -13.62
N ASP A 55 -5.73 0.20 -13.00
CA ASP A 55 -7.03 0.03 -13.62
C ASP A 55 -8.05 0.94 -12.92
N SER A 56 -9.22 1.08 -13.51
CA SER A 56 -10.27 1.94 -12.99
C SER A 56 -11.25 1.22 -12.05
N LYS A 57 -11.05 -0.07 -11.79
CA LYS A 57 -12.03 -0.92 -11.10
C LYS A 57 -11.57 -1.45 -9.77
N SER A 58 -10.27 -1.43 -9.49
CA SER A 58 -9.69 -2.07 -8.31
C SER A 58 -9.16 -1.04 -7.33
N TRP A 59 -9.36 -1.32 -6.05
CA TRP A 59 -8.62 -0.69 -4.97
C TRP A 59 -7.45 -1.59 -4.59
N LYS A 60 -6.36 -0.97 -4.22
CA LYS A 60 -5.14 -1.69 -3.83
C LYS A 60 -4.62 -1.16 -2.51
N LEU A 61 -4.36 -2.07 -1.59
CA LEU A 61 -3.66 -1.79 -0.35
C LEU A 61 -2.25 -2.33 -0.49
N ILE A 62 -1.27 -1.47 -0.38
CA ILE A 62 0.13 -1.84 -0.56
C ILE A 62 0.87 -1.64 0.75
N THR A 63 1.57 -2.67 1.18
CA THR A 63 2.36 -2.66 2.41
C THR A 63 3.75 -3.21 2.12
N CYS A 64 4.78 -2.50 2.55
CA CYS A 64 6.14 -3.04 2.51
C CYS A 64 6.40 -3.81 3.80
N LEU A 65 6.51 -5.13 3.68
CA LEU A 65 6.68 -6.01 4.84
C LEU A 65 8.13 -6.10 5.31
N SER A 66 9.08 -5.94 4.42
CA SER A 66 10.50 -6.04 4.73
C SER A 66 11.29 -5.24 3.71
N GLY A 67 12.33 -4.55 4.17
CA GLY A 67 13.16 -3.73 3.32
C GLY A 67 12.56 -2.35 3.07
N GLU A 68 12.86 -1.79 1.92
CA GLU A 68 12.40 -0.47 1.52
C GLU A 68 11.96 -0.49 0.06
N ILE A 69 10.87 0.20 -0.22
CA ILE A 69 10.40 0.40 -1.58
C ILE A 69 10.18 1.90 -1.81
N ARG A 70 10.30 2.29 -3.07
CA ARG A 70 9.80 3.59 -3.51
C ARG A 70 8.52 3.34 -4.30
N LEU A 71 7.45 3.91 -3.84
CA LEU A 71 6.16 3.79 -4.50
C LEU A 71 5.82 5.10 -5.17
N VAL A 72 5.51 5.04 -6.46
CA VAL A 72 5.08 6.19 -7.25
C VAL A 72 3.64 5.95 -7.65
N VAL A 73 2.78 6.90 -7.32
CA VAL A 73 1.37 6.88 -7.71
C VAL A 73 1.12 8.03 -8.67
N VAL A 74 0.54 7.71 -9.81
CA VAL A 74 0.26 8.69 -10.86
C VAL A 74 -1.24 8.73 -11.12
N ASP A 75 -1.79 9.95 -11.16
CA ASP A 75 -3.14 10.18 -11.62
C ASP A 75 -3.07 10.70 -13.07
N PRO A 76 -3.36 9.86 -14.05
CA PRO A 76 -3.21 10.26 -15.45
C PRO A 76 -4.21 11.31 -15.90
N LYS A 77 -5.37 11.44 -15.24
CA LYS A 77 -6.37 12.44 -15.58
C LYS A 77 -5.94 13.86 -15.21
N HIS A 78 -5.25 14.01 -14.09
CA HIS A 78 -4.89 15.30 -13.53
C HIS A 78 -3.38 15.56 -13.55
N TYR A 79 -2.61 14.61 -14.09
CA TYR A 79 -1.14 14.67 -14.17
C TYR A 79 -0.47 14.89 -12.81
N ASN A 80 -1.09 14.40 -11.75
CA ASN A 80 -0.55 14.46 -10.40
C ASN A 80 0.30 13.22 -10.12
N ILE A 81 1.39 13.41 -9.37
CA ILE A 81 2.29 12.34 -8.98
C ILE A 81 2.53 12.42 -7.47
N CYS A 82 2.37 11.29 -6.78
CA CYS A 82 2.76 11.16 -5.39
C CYS A 82 3.89 10.15 -5.25
N LEU A 83 4.84 10.47 -4.36
CA LEU A 83 5.95 9.60 -4.04
C LEU A 83 5.85 9.14 -2.60
N PHE A 84 6.06 7.85 -2.37
CA PHE A 84 6.09 7.24 -1.05
C PHE A 84 7.39 6.44 -0.88
N TYR A 85 7.99 6.55 0.28
CA TYR A 85 9.23 5.86 0.62
C TYR A 85 9.02 4.92 1.78
#